data_0d002b2212fe853d942d41c5507bbbcd
#
_entry.id   0d002b2212fe853d942d41c5507bbbcd
#
_cell.length_a   1.000
_cell.length_b   1.000
_cell.length_c   1.000
_cell.angle_alpha   90.00
_cell.angle_beta   90.00
_cell.angle_gamma   90.00
#
_symmetry.space_group_name_H-M   'P 1'
#
loop_
_entity.id
_entity.type
_entity.pdbx_description
1 polymer ?
#
loop_
_entity_poly.entity_id
_entity_poly.type
_entity_poly.pdbx_seq_one_letter_code
_entity_poly.pdbx_strand_id
1 'polypeptide(L)'
;MRERIWKWIFAAIILLTCIGSVFGKCNLFTDSTAIPKWIFSMLGISILGVAVSYRLWISRQEDNQWITIMESYSIIAIISVCTAESIYVFFQVMSDSSNIHKGSFENPAGLASCICFAAPYTCVLKDRCNSNWLFIVGMTLFLLALLSSQSRTGMVAFSVAFLFLLRKGLSQRFFRLKRCYRYIAAASTILLAMMFSILLYNINRDSADGRMLIWRVGANMAIDKPILGHGIGSVSKKYMDYQATFLNNAKNDGWNNLADNTKHLFNEYLEVLVQYGALGILFLFACLYLIGISYKRCSDEISKYALASILAIIVFSFFSYPFSYPFTWIIIVLDILVIMADAHGDCLAYLIKTHRKVISVALLVVSLLTTYHYISKLRHEVAWGKVANNHSVNGVVRLEEYKELRKCFNANPYFLYNYAMEAYCYGENKLCAQIAERCRRYWADYDLELLIGVNYLDLQEYDLAQQYLVKSQNMCPNRFEPLYYRVLAYKEQDRMDMAKELAIAILNKQVKIPSREIEEIKNEMRGFLHQNDAKWLTTIN
;
A
#
# COMPACT_ATOMS: atom_id res chain seq x y z
N MET A 1 20.51 -20.65 -33.49
CA MET A 1 19.19 -20.02 -33.71
C MET A 1 18.23 -20.23 -32.54
N ARG A 2 18.00 -21.46 -32.06
CA ARG A 2 17.08 -21.80 -30.96
C ARG A 2 17.37 -21.06 -29.65
N GLU A 3 18.64 -20.95 -29.23
CA GLU A 3 19.01 -20.23 -27.99
C GLU A 3 18.80 -18.73 -28.06
N ARG A 4 19.04 -18.09 -29.22
CA ARG A 4 18.71 -16.67 -29.40
C ARG A 4 17.22 -16.39 -29.23
N ILE A 5 16.36 -17.26 -29.74
CA ILE A 5 14.90 -17.11 -29.64
C ILE A 5 14.49 -17.15 -28.16
N TRP A 6 15.02 -18.08 -27.36
CA TRP A 6 14.73 -18.16 -25.93
C TRP A 6 15.14 -16.92 -25.16
N LYS A 7 16.31 -16.35 -25.48
CA LYS A 7 16.78 -15.10 -24.86
C LYS A 7 15.78 -13.97 -25.07
N TRP A 8 15.27 -13.81 -26.30
CA TRP A 8 14.28 -12.79 -26.62
C TRP A 8 12.91 -13.05 -25.94
N ILE A 9 12.49 -14.31 -25.87
CA ILE A 9 11.25 -14.68 -25.18
C ILE A 9 11.34 -14.30 -23.69
N PHE A 10 12.39 -14.67 -22.99
CA PHE A 10 12.59 -14.30 -21.59
C PHE A 10 12.67 -12.79 -21.40
N ALA A 11 13.43 -12.09 -22.23
CA ALA A 11 13.53 -10.63 -22.17
C ALA A 11 12.16 -9.95 -22.34
N ALA A 12 11.37 -10.41 -23.31
CA ALA A 12 10.03 -9.86 -23.56
C ALA A 12 9.07 -10.13 -22.39
N ILE A 13 9.04 -11.35 -21.84
CA ILE A 13 8.16 -11.69 -20.72
C ILE A 13 8.55 -10.86 -19.48
N ILE A 14 9.83 -10.76 -19.16
CA ILE A 14 10.33 -9.99 -18.01
C ILE A 14 9.98 -8.51 -18.17
N LEU A 15 10.24 -7.93 -19.35
CA LEU A 15 9.93 -6.54 -19.63
C LEU A 15 8.42 -6.26 -19.51
N LEU A 16 7.56 -7.09 -20.11
CA LEU A 16 6.11 -6.96 -20.02
C LEU A 16 5.60 -7.11 -18.59
N THR A 17 6.22 -8.00 -17.79
CA THR A 17 5.89 -8.16 -16.36
C THR A 17 6.22 -6.88 -15.58
N CYS A 18 7.40 -6.29 -15.80
CA CYS A 18 7.79 -5.04 -15.17
C CYS A 18 6.90 -3.87 -15.62
N ILE A 19 6.57 -3.77 -16.92
CA ILE A 19 5.62 -2.77 -17.44
C ILE A 19 4.25 -2.93 -16.77
N GLY A 20 3.73 -4.15 -16.69
CA GLY A 20 2.45 -4.44 -16.04
C GLY A 20 2.41 -4.07 -14.57
N SER A 21 3.53 -4.24 -13.85
CA SER A 21 3.64 -3.92 -12.42
C SER A 21 3.68 -2.42 -12.12
N VAL A 22 4.12 -1.58 -13.06
CA VAL A 22 4.23 -0.13 -12.92
C VAL A 22 3.09 0.59 -13.62
N PHE A 23 2.89 0.32 -14.91
CA PHE A 23 1.92 1.04 -15.76
C PHE A 23 0.56 0.34 -15.89
N GLY A 24 0.39 -0.86 -15.31
CA GLY A 24 -0.86 -1.60 -15.40
C GLY A 24 -2.05 -0.78 -14.93
N LYS A 25 -2.95 -0.45 -15.87
CA LYS A 25 -4.19 0.29 -15.63
C LYS A 25 -5.31 -0.30 -16.46
N CYS A 26 -6.51 -0.40 -15.88
CA CYS A 26 -7.69 -0.90 -16.58
C CYS A 26 -8.95 -0.22 -16.04
N ASN A 27 -9.59 0.61 -16.86
CA ASN A 27 -10.81 1.32 -16.49
C ASN A 27 -12.07 0.42 -16.41
N LEU A 28 -11.93 -0.86 -16.79
CA LEU A 28 -13.00 -1.85 -16.64
C LEU A 28 -13.10 -2.43 -15.22
N PHE A 29 -12.16 -2.10 -14.34
CA PHE A 29 -12.18 -2.55 -12.96
C PHE A 29 -12.73 -1.44 -12.05
N THR A 30 -13.26 -1.81 -10.92
CA THR A 30 -13.66 -0.86 -9.86
C THR A 30 -12.45 -0.12 -9.29
N ASP A 31 -11.34 -0.84 -9.06
CA ASP A 31 -10.04 -0.24 -8.84
C ASP A 31 -9.23 -0.31 -10.14
N SER A 32 -9.13 0.83 -10.83
CA SER A 32 -8.49 0.91 -12.14
C SER A 32 -6.96 0.85 -12.12
N THR A 33 -6.31 0.86 -10.95
CA THR A 33 -4.86 1.03 -10.81
C THR A 33 -4.17 -0.09 -10.01
N ALA A 34 -4.58 -0.37 -8.78
CA ALA A 34 -3.88 -1.36 -7.95
C ALA A 34 -4.16 -2.80 -8.42
N ILE A 35 -5.42 -3.17 -8.63
CA ILE A 35 -5.80 -4.52 -9.02
C ILE A 35 -5.19 -4.95 -10.38
N PRO A 36 -5.22 -4.10 -11.45
CA PRO A 36 -4.59 -4.45 -12.72
C PRO A 36 -3.09 -4.72 -12.60
N LYS A 37 -2.36 -3.90 -11.82
CA LYS A 37 -0.92 -4.11 -11.60
C LYS A 37 -0.61 -5.47 -11.00
N TRP A 38 -1.38 -5.90 -10.00
CA TRP A 38 -1.24 -7.23 -9.41
C TRP A 38 -1.56 -8.35 -10.39
N ILE A 39 -2.67 -8.24 -11.13
CA ILE A 39 -3.09 -9.27 -12.10
C ILE A 39 -2.05 -9.42 -13.21
N PHE A 40 -1.62 -8.31 -13.84
CA PHE A 40 -0.65 -8.34 -14.92
C PHE A 40 0.73 -8.85 -14.45
N SER A 41 1.17 -8.46 -13.26
CA SER A 41 2.42 -8.95 -12.68
C SER A 41 2.38 -10.46 -12.45
N MET A 42 1.31 -10.97 -11.84
CA MET A 42 1.18 -12.38 -11.51
C MET A 42 0.99 -13.27 -12.75
N LEU A 43 0.27 -12.78 -13.76
CA LEU A 43 0.19 -13.45 -15.07
C LEU A 43 1.55 -13.48 -15.76
N GLY A 44 2.30 -12.35 -15.75
CA GLY A 44 3.64 -12.29 -16.31
C GLY A 44 4.61 -13.26 -15.62
N ILE A 45 4.62 -13.29 -14.28
CA ILE A 45 5.42 -14.24 -13.48
C ILE A 45 5.03 -15.69 -13.78
N SER A 46 3.73 -15.98 -13.93
CA SER A 46 3.25 -17.31 -14.27
C SER A 46 3.71 -17.77 -15.66
N ILE A 47 3.62 -16.88 -16.67
CA ILE A 47 4.09 -17.14 -18.01
C ILE A 47 5.61 -17.37 -18.02
N LEU A 48 6.35 -16.57 -17.24
CA LEU A 48 7.79 -16.76 -17.05
C LEU A 48 8.07 -18.13 -16.43
N GLY A 49 7.33 -18.53 -15.40
CA GLY A 49 7.44 -19.84 -14.77
C GLY A 49 7.19 -21.00 -15.72
N VAL A 50 6.19 -20.91 -16.62
CA VAL A 50 5.95 -21.89 -17.68
C VAL A 50 7.14 -21.95 -18.63
N ALA A 51 7.68 -20.80 -19.07
CA ALA A 51 8.83 -20.75 -19.99
C ALA A 51 10.11 -21.35 -19.35
N VAL A 52 10.38 -21.04 -18.07
CA VAL A 52 11.48 -21.61 -17.30
C VAL A 52 11.30 -23.11 -17.11
N SER A 53 10.09 -23.57 -16.74
CA SER A 53 9.77 -25.00 -16.61
C SER A 53 10.05 -25.76 -17.90
N TYR A 54 9.54 -25.26 -19.02
CA TYR A 54 9.80 -25.86 -20.31
C TYR A 54 11.30 -25.89 -20.67
N ARG A 55 12.02 -24.82 -20.40
CA ARG A 55 13.47 -24.77 -20.61
C ARG A 55 14.20 -25.79 -19.74
N LEU A 56 13.87 -25.90 -18.46
CA LEU A 56 14.43 -26.91 -17.56
C LEU A 56 14.14 -28.34 -18.03
N TRP A 57 12.97 -28.59 -18.61
CA TRP A 57 12.59 -29.91 -19.12
C TRP A 57 13.44 -30.34 -20.30
N ILE A 58 13.72 -29.45 -21.26
CA ILE A 58 14.40 -29.75 -22.51
C ILE A 58 15.92 -29.69 -22.38
N SER A 59 16.48 -28.90 -21.48
CA SER A 59 17.92 -28.68 -21.34
C SER A 59 18.66 -29.99 -21.11
N ARG A 60 19.65 -30.27 -21.95
CA ARG A 60 20.45 -31.54 -21.93
C ARG A 60 21.78 -31.38 -21.22
N GLN A 61 22.06 -30.63 -20.29
CA GLN A 61 23.32 -30.43 -19.55
C GLN A 61 23.96 -29.02 -19.64
N GLU A 62 24.55 -28.61 -18.50
CA GLU A 62 25.64 -27.64 -18.30
C GLU A 62 25.41 -26.16 -18.62
N ASP A 63 24.26 -25.74 -19.04
CA ASP A 63 24.05 -24.34 -19.45
C ASP A 63 23.47 -23.48 -18.30
N ASN A 64 24.31 -23.13 -17.31
CA ASN A 64 23.94 -22.14 -16.26
C ASN A 64 23.89 -20.70 -16.80
N GLN A 65 24.31 -20.47 -18.05
CA GLN A 65 24.32 -19.15 -18.69
C GLN A 65 22.95 -18.52 -18.77
N TRP A 66 21.86 -19.31 -18.80
CA TRP A 66 20.50 -18.78 -18.86
C TRP A 66 20.08 -18.04 -17.58
N ILE A 67 20.61 -18.43 -16.40
CA ILE A 67 20.33 -17.73 -15.12
C ILE A 67 20.94 -16.34 -15.15
N THR A 68 22.22 -16.23 -15.55
CA THR A 68 22.91 -14.94 -15.69
C THR A 68 22.26 -14.05 -16.76
N ILE A 69 21.73 -14.67 -17.81
CA ILE A 69 20.98 -13.96 -18.86
C ILE A 69 19.67 -13.40 -18.32
N MET A 70 18.90 -14.18 -17.56
CA MET A 70 17.64 -13.72 -16.93
C MET A 70 17.91 -12.60 -15.94
N GLU A 71 18.95 -12.71 -15.12
CA GLU A 71 19.40 -11.64 -14.21
C GLU A 71 19.65 -10.34 -14.98
N SER A 72 20.49 -10.39 -16.03
CA SER A 72 20.84 -9.22 -16.83
C SER A 72 19.60 -8.58 -17.48
N TYR A 73 18.69 -9.38 -18.04
CA TYR A 73 17.45 -8.85 -18.63
C TYR A 73 16.50 -8.28 -17.58
N SER A 74 16.43 -8.86 -16.39
CA SER A 74 15.64 -8.33 -15.30
C SER A 74 16.14 -6.95 -14.85
N ILE A 75 17.44 -6.79 -14.70
CA ILE A 75 18.06 -5.50 -14.34
C ILE A 75 17.79 -4.45 -15.43
N ILE A 76 18.00 -4.80 -16.71
CA ILE A 76 17.74 -3.89 -17.83
C ILE A 76 16.26 -3.52 -17.89
N ALA A 77 15.36 -4.47 -17.72
CA ALA A 77 13.91 -4.21 -17.71
C ALA A 77 13.51 -3.25 -16.57
N ILE A 78 14.01 -3.48 -15.36
CA ILE A 78 13.75 -2.61 -14.20
C ILE A 78 14.25 -1.19 -14.46
N ILE A 79 15.50 -1.02 -14.90
CA ILE A 79 16.06 0.31 -15.22
C ILE A 79 15.22 0.99 -16.31
N SER A 80 14.88 0.27 -17.38
CA SER A 80 14.11 0.81 -18.50
C SER A 80 12.72 1.27 -18.09
N VAL A 81 12.01 0.45 -17.31
CA VAL A 81 10.65 0.75 -16.85
C VAL A 81 10.66 1.93 -15.86
N CYS A 82 11.61 1.98 -14.92
CA CYS A 82 11.74 3.10 -14.00
C CYS A 82 12.19 4.39 -14.71
N THR A 83 13.00 4.29 -15.76
CA THR A 83 13.34 5.45 -16.60
C THR A 83 12.10 5.97 -17.34
N ALA A 84 11.29 5.07 -17.92
CA ALA A 84 10.02 5.45 -18.56
C ALA A 84 9.05 6.09 -17.56
N GLU A 85 8.96 5.56 -16.35
CA GLU A 85 8.15 6.15 -15.27
C GLU A 85 8.65 7.54 -14.88
N SER A 86 9.97 7.73 -14.77
CA SER A 86 10.57 9.04 -14.47
C SER A 86 10.31 10.07 -15.56
N ILE A 87 10.35 9.66 -16.83
CA ILE A 87 9.99 10.50 -17.97
C ILE A 87 8.50 10.85 -17.92
N TYR A 88 7.63 9.89 -17.61
CA TYR A 88 6.21 10.14 -17.46
C TYR A 88 5.92 11.16 -16.35
N VAL A 89 6.60 11.05 -15.20
CA VAL A 89 6.53 12.04 -14.12
C VAL A 89 7.02 13.40 -14.57
N PHE A 90 8.10 13.48 -15.35
CA PHE A 90 8.57 14.74 -15.90
C PHE A 90 7.50 15.43 -16.75
N PHE A 91 6.78 14.69 -17.59
CA PHE A 91 5.64 15.24 -18.34
C PHE A 91 4.48 15.68 -17.44
N GLN A 92 4.21 14.96 -16.33
CA GLN A 92 3.22 15.42 -15.34
C GLN A 92 3.63 16.76 -14.72
N VAL A 93 4.89 16.93 -14.34
CA VAL A 93 5.42 18.19 -13.80
C VAL A 93 5.26 19.35 -14.78
N MET A 94 5.42 19.10 -16.08
CA MET A 94 5.30 20.13 -17.12
C MET A 94 3.84 20.48 -17.45
N SER A 95 2.90 19.55 -17.26
CA SER A 95 1.49 19.70 -17.64
C SER A 95 0.55 20.06 -16.49
N ASP A 96 0.95 19.80 -15.25
CA ASP A 96 0.12 19.98 -14.06
C ASP A 96 0.82 20.92 -13.06
N SER A 97 0.10 21.90 -12.56
CA SER A 97 0.57 22.84 -11.52
C SER A 97 0.55 22.24 -10.10
N SER A 98 0.18 20.97 -9.95
CA SER A 98 0.21 20.30 -8.65
C SER A 98 1.64 20.20 -8.10
N ASN A 99 1.80 20.43 -6.81
CA ASN A 99 3.12 20.34 -6.15
C ASN A 99 3.59 18.91 -5.92
N ILE A 100 2.71 17.90 -6.05
CA ILE A 100 2.99 16.50 -5.70
C ILE A 100 2.59 15.61 -6.88
N HIS A 101 3.55 14.86 -7.40
CA HIS A 101 3.34 13.95 -8.52
C HIS A 101 3.46 12.50 -8.07
N LYS A 102 2.60 11.65 -8.59
CA LYS A 102 2.48 10.24 -8.22
C LYS A 102 2.81 9.26 -9.36
N GLY A 103 3.11 9.80 -10.54
CA GLY A 103 3.39 8.97 -11.71
C GLY A 103 2.18 8.11 -12.10
N SER A 104 2.42 6.86 -12.40
CA SER A 104 1.40 5.86 -12.71
C SER A 104 0.79 5.20 -11.45
N PHE A 105 1.22 5.59 -10.25
CA PHE A 105 0.75 5.03 -8.98
C PHE A 105 -0.42 5.84 -8.40
N GLU A 106 -1.14 5.25 -7.44
CA GLU A 106 -2.25 5.92 -6.74
C GLU A 106 -1.76 7.02 -5.81
N ASN A 107 -0.56 6.85 -5.25
CA ASN A 107 0.03 7.79 -4.33
C ASN A 107 1.53 7.98 -4.56
N PRO A 108 2.11 9.08 -4.04
CA PRO A 108 3.53 9.38 -4.21
C PRO A 108 4.48 8.34 -3.59
N ALA A 109 4.04 7.58 -2.57
CA ALA A 109 4.87 6.55 -1.95
C ALA A 109 5.12 5.37 -2.89
N GLY A 110 4.14 5.03 -3.75
CA GLY A 110 4.31 4.00 -4.79
C GLY A 110 5.40 4.39 -5.79
N LEU A 111 5.34 5.61 -6.31
CA LEU A 111 6.38 6.15 -7.20
C LEU A 111 7.75 6.14 -6.52
N ALA A 112 7.84 6.69 -5.30
CA ALA A 112 9.09 6.78 -4.57
C ALA A 112 9.71 5.41 -4.27
N SER A 113 8.90 4.39 -3.93
CA SER A 113 9.37 3.02 -3.72
C SER A 113 9.93 2.42 -5.00
N CYS A 114 9.21 2.58 -6.13
CA CYS A 114 9.65 2.11 -7.43
C CYS A 114 11.01 2.67 -7.80
N ILE A 115 11.19 3.99 -7.68
CA ILE A 115 12.43 4.67 -8.05
C ILE A 115 13.58 4.33 -7.09
N CYS A 116 13.39 4.43 -5.76
CA CYS A 116 14.49 4.28 -4.82
C CYS A 116 15.03 2.85 -4.72
N PHE A 117 14.20 1.81 -4.98
CA PHE A 117 14.64 0.42 -4.98
C PHE A 117 15.39 0.06 -6.27
N ALA A 118 14.99 0.62 -7.41
CA ALA A 118 15.66 0.41 -8.69
C ALA A 118 16.96 1.23 -8.84
N ALA A 119 17.08 2.36 -8.12
CA ALA A 119 18.19 3.30 -8.29
C ALA A 119 19.59 2.68 -8.14
N PRO A 120 19.88 1.76 -7.19
CA PRO A 120 21.18 1.12 -7.08
C PRO A 120 21.63 0.41 -8.36
N TYR A 121 20.68 -0.17 -9.10
CA TYR A 121 20.98 -0.89 -10.33
C TYR A 121 21.43 0.00 -11.50
N THR A 122 21.18 1.31 -11.43
CA THR A 122 21.73 2.25 -12.45
C THR A 122 23.25 2.23 -12.50
N CYS A 123 23.93 1.83 -11.39
CA CYS A 123 25.38 1.67 -11.35
C CYS A 123 25.89 0.63 -12.37
N VAL A 124 25.05 -0.34 -12.75
CA VAL A 124 25.38 -1.34 -13.78
C VAL A 124 25.66 -0.68 -15.13
N LEU A 125 24.98 0.43 -15.45
CA LEU A 125 25.22 1.19 -16.69
C LEU A 125 26.64 1.75 -16.76
N LYS A 126 27.20 2.14 -15.61
CA LYS A 126 28.59 2.58 -15.51
C LYS A 126 29.56 1.40 -15.56
N ASP A 127 29.33 0.38 -14.75
CA ASP A 127 30.34 -0.65 -14.47
C ASP A 127 30.38 -1.76 -15.53
N ARG A 128 29.24 -2.12 -16.12
CA ARG A 128 29.17 -3.16 -17.18
C ARG A 128 29.02 -2.59 -18.59
N CYS A 129 28.25 -1.50 -18.74
CA CYS A 129 28.06 -0.87 -20.05
C CYS A 129 29.13 0.18 -20.35
N ASN A 130 30.04 0.46 -19.40
CA ASN A 130 31.09 1.49 -19.49
C ASN A 130 30.58 2.86 -19.96
N SER A 131 29.34 3.21 -19.56
CA SER A 131 28.68 4.44 -19.98
C SER A 131 28.37 5.35 -18.79
N ASN A 132 29.31 6.25 -18.49
CA ASN A 132 29.10 7.31 -17.48
C ASN A 132 27.92 8.20 -17.83
N TRP A 133 27.67 8.43 -19.11
CA TRP A 133 26.59 9.25 -19.62
C TRP A 133 25.21 8.66 -19.25
N LEU A 134 24.98 7.40 -19.59
CA LEU A 134 23.72 6.72 -19.28
C LEU A 134 23.47 6.67 -17.77
N PHE A 135 24.51 6.41 -16.99
CA PHE A 135 24.43 6.45 -15.53
C PHE A 135 23.99 7.84 -15.02
N ILE A 136 24.63 8.92 -15.50
CA ILE A 136 24.33 10.29 -15.06
C ILE A 136 22.90 10.67 -15.43
N VAL A 137 22.48 10.39 -16.65
CA VAL A 137 21.12 10.71 -17.12
C VAL A 137 20.07 9.91 -16.36
N GLY A 138 20.25 8.59 -16.24
CA GLY A 138 19.32 7.73 -15.49
C GLY A 138 19.19 8.17 -14.03
N MET A 139 20.31 8.47 -13.38
CA MET A 139 20.34 8.94 -11.98
C MET A 139 19.66 10.31 -11.83
N THR A 140 19.90 11.23 -12.77
CA THR A 140 19.26 12.55 -12.74
C THR A 140 17.74 12.43 -12.88
N LEU A 141 17.25 11.61 -13.82
CA LEU A 141 15.83 11.35 -14.02
C LEU A 141 15.19 10.74 -12.75
N PHE A 142 15.86 9.77 -12.14
CA PHE A 142 15.38 9.14 -10.91
C PHE A 142 15.32 10.12 -9.74
N LEU A 143 16.34 10.96 -9.58
CA LEU A 143 16.35 12.01 -8.55
C LEU A 143 15.24 13.04 -8.77
N LEU A 144 15.02 13.49 -10.00
CA LEU A 144 13.93 14.42 -10.34
C LEU A 144 12.56 13.81 -10.03
N ALA A 145 12.32 12.55 -10.43
CA ALA A 145 11.08 11.85 -10.13
C ALA A 145 10.88 11.66 -8.61
N LEU A 146 11.94 11.33 -7.87
CA LEU A 146 11.88 11.18 -6.42
C LEU A 146 11.59 12.51 -5.72
N LEU A 147 12.21 13.60 -6.14
CA LEU A 147 11.98 14.93 -5.59
C LEU A 147 10.56 15.42 -5.87
N SER A 148 10.05 15.22 -7.09
CA SER A 148 8.67 15.60 -7.45
C SER A 148 7.60 14.79 -6.73
N SER A 149 7.92 13.57 -6.25
CA SER A 149 7.03 12.79 -5.38
C SER A 149 6.86 13.39 -3.98
N GLN A 150 7.76 14.25 -3.54
CA GLN A 150 7.86 14.78 -2.17
C GLN A 150 7.85 13.69 -1.07
N SER A 151 8.23 12.47 -1.41
CA SER A 151 8.27 11.35 -0.48
C SER A 151 9.48 11.42 0.43
N ARG A 152 9.29 11.88 1.68
CA ARG A 152 10.33 11.91 2.72
C ARG A 152 10.98 10.55 2.93
N THR A 153 10.15 9.51 3.00
CA THR A 153 10.59 8.12 3.16
C THR A 153 11.47 7.65 2.01
N GLY A 154 11.06 7.98 0.77
CA GLY A 154 11.86 7.65 -0.42
C GLY A 154 13.22 8.34 -0.42
N MET A 155 13.28 9.62 -0.04
CA MET A 155 14.54 10.37 0.06
C MET A 155 15.51 9.75 1.08
N VAL A 156 15.00 9.35 2.27
CA VAL A 156 15.82 8.70 3.30
C VAL A 156 16.30 7.32 2.82
N ALA A 157 15.41 6.50 2.25
CA ALA A 157 15.76 5.17 1.74
C ALA A 157 16.80 5.24 0.62
N PHE A 158 16.61 6.14 -0.34
CA PHE A 158 17.59 6.42 -1.40
C PHE A 158 18.94 6.82 -0.83
N SER A 159 18.97 7.77 0.13
CA SER A 159 20.21 8.24 0.76
C SER A 159 20.96 7.11 1.45
N VAL A 160 20.27 6.25 2.20
CA VAL A 160 20.89 5.09 2.87
C VAL A 160 21.47 4.10 1.86
N ALA A 161 20.77 3.78 0.78
CA ALA A 161 21.27 2.91 -0.27
C ALA A 161 22.56 3.45 -0.90
N PHE A 162 22.61 4.74 -1.23
CA PHE A 162 23.79 5.34 -1.85
C PHE A 162 24.94 5.55 -0.85
N LEU A 163 24.67 5.89 0.40
CA LEU A 163 25.70 5.89 1.44
C LEU A 163 26.35 4.52 1.62
N PHE A 164 25.56 3.46 1.55
CA PHE A 164 26.07 2.09 1.56
C PHE A 164 26.98 1.82 0.36
N LEU A 165 26.60 2.23 -0.86
CA LEU A 165 27.42 2.06 -2.06
C LEU A 165 28.73 2.83 -1.96
N LEU A 166 28.71 4.03 -1.40
CA LEU A 166 29.87 4.91 -1.24
C LEU A 166 30.73 4.60 0.00
N ARG A 167 30.29 3.66 0.87
CA ARG A 167 30.91 3.42 2.19
C ARG A 167 32.41 3.18 2.18
N LYS A 168 32.93 2.41 1.18
CA LYS A 168 34.36 2.13 1.09
C LYS A 168 35.17 3.40 0.86
N GLY A 169 34.76 4.23 -0.11
CA GLY A 169 35.42 5.49 -0.42
C GLY A 169 35.29 6.51 0.72
N LEU A 170 34.10 6.63 1.32
CA LEU A 170 33.87 7.50 2.47
C LEU A 170 34.70 7.07 3.69
N SER A 171 34.73 5.78 4.00
CA SER A 171 35.53 5.23 5.10
C SER A 171 37.01 5.50 4.89
N GLN A 172 37.57 5.22 3.70
CA GLN A 172 38.97 5.50 3.40
C GLN A 172 39.32 6.99 3.56
N ARG A 173 38.45 7.88 3.06
CA ARG A 173 38.66 9.34 3.22
C ARG A 173 38.57 9.74 4.69
N PHE A 174 37.57 9.24 5.43
CA PHE A 174 37.37 9.50 6.84
C PHE A 174 38.56 9.07 7.70
N PHE A 175 39.11 7.88 7.49
CA PHE A 175 40.27 7.39 8.26
C PHE A 175 41.59 8.05 7.87
N ARG A 176 41.66 8.71 6.70
CA ARG A 176 42.82 9.58 6.34
C ARG A 176 42.83 10.91 7.07
N LEU A 177 41.72 11.35 7.64
CA LEU A 177 41.63 12.57 8.43
C LEU A 177 42.42 12.43 9.75
N LYS A 178 43.02 13.51 10.25
CA LYS A 178 43.58 13.55 11.60
C LYS A 178 42.46 13.29 12.62
N ARG A 179 42.82 12.76 13.80
CA ARG A 179 41.85 12.30 14.82
C ARG A 179 40.84 13.40 15.21
N CYS A 180 41.30 14.64 15.37
CA CYS A 180 40.43 15.78 15.65
C CYS A 180 39.38 16.01 14.55
N TYR A 181 39.79 16.03 13.27
CA TYR A 181 38.86 16.21 12.14
C TYR A 181 37.88 15.06 11.97
N ARG A 182 38.22 13.83 12.41
CA ARG A 182 37.25 12.69 12.44
C ARG A 182 36.14 12.95 13.43
N TYR A 183 36.43 13.44 14.63
CA TYR A 183 35.38 13.79 15.60
C TYR A 183 34.50 14.94 15.11
N ILE A 184 35.12 15.98 14.52
CA ILE A 184 34.37 17.10 13.93
C ILE A 184 33.47 16.59 12.79
N ALA A 185 33.98 15.77 11.87
CA ALA A 185 33.20 15.20 10.76
C ALA A 185 32.05 14.31 11.26
N ALA A 186 32.28 13.46 12.27
CA ALA A 186 31.24 12.67 12.89
C ALA A 186 30.15 13.51 13.55
N ALA A 187 30.55 14.48 14.36
CA ALA A 187 29.64 15.43 15.03
C ALA A 187 28.82 16.24 14.00
N SER A 188 29.47 16.75 12.95
CA SER A 188 28.80 17.48 11.86
C SER A 188 27.81 16.61 11.12
N THR A 189 28.14 15.33 10.85
CA THR A 189 27.21 14.38 10.19
C THR A 189 26.00 14.12 11.07
N ILE A 190 26.20 13.92 12.38
CA ILE A 190 25.09 13.73 13.33
C ILE A 190 24.20 14.98 13.38
N LEU A 191 24.81 16.16 13.48
CA LEU A 191 24.09 17.43 13.53
C LEU A 191 23.30 17.67 12.25
N LEU A 192 23.87 17.41 11.07
CA LEU A 192 23.19 17.53 9.79
C LEU A 192 22.04 16.52 9.68
N ALA A 193 22.22 15.29 10.15
CA ALA A 193 21.15 14.29 10.18
C ALA A 193 20.00 14.72 11.10
N MET A 194 20.30 15.30 12.27
CA MET A 194 19.28 15.85 13.18
C MET A 194 18.54 17.03 12.55
N MET A 195 19.25 17.98 11.97
CA MET A 195 18.65 19.13 11.28
C MET A 195 17.77 18.67 10.11
N PHE A 196 18.23 17.71 9.32
CA PHE A 196 17.46 17.14 8.22
C PHE A 196 16.19 16.44 8.72
N SER A 197 16.28 15.70 9.83
CA SER A 197 15.12 15.03 10.45
C SER A 197 14.08 16.03 10.94
N ILE A 198 14.53 17.13 11.59
CA ILE A 198 13.65 18.22 12.05
C ILE A 198 12.99 18.92 10.85
N LEU A 199 13.75 19.18 9.80
CA LEU A 199 13.23 19.77 8.56
C LEU A 199 12.14 18.88 7.95
N LEU A 200 12.41 17.58 7.80
CA LEU A 200 11.46 16.62 7.27
C LEU A 200 10.19 16.50 8.13
N TYR A 201 10.30 16.61 9.45
CA TYR A 201 9.15 16.63 10.34
C TYR A 201 8.29 17.87 10.12
N ASN A 202 8.91 19.05 10.05
CA ASN A 202 8.19 20.34 9.94
C ASN A 202 7.50 20.55 8.59
N ILE A 203 7.98 19.91 7.49
CA ILE A 203 7.37 20.03 6.16
C ILE A 203 5.91 19.53 6.16
N ASN A 204 5.59 18.48 6.92
CA ASN A 204 4.22 17.97 7.02
C ASN A 204 4.02 17.30 8.40
N ARG A 205 3.81 18.14 9.40
CA ARG A 205 3.67 17.75 10.80
C ARG A 205 2.47 16.85 11.04
N ASP A 206 1.32 17.21 10.50
CA ASP A 206 0.08 16.46 10.69
C ASP A 206 0.18 15.01 10.16
N SER A 207 0.89 14.82 9.05
CA SER A 207 1.15 13.48 8.52
C SER A 207 2.11 12.66 9.41
N ALA A 208 3.05 13.29 10.11
CA ALA A 208 3.93 12.60 11.04
C ALA A 208 3.19 12.23 12.34
N ASP A 209 2.43 13.18 12.89
CA ASP A 209 1.64 12.99 14.10
C ASP A 209 0.51 11.97 13.88
N GLY A 210 -0.14 11.98 12.70
CA GLY A 210 -1.11 10.97 12.31
C GLY A 210 -0.52 9.55 12.27
N ARG A 211 0.73 9.40 11.77
CA ARG A 211 1.42 8.09 11.85
C ARG A 211 1.73 7.67 13.28
N MET A 212 2.04 8.62 14.16
CA MET A 212 2.26 8.33 15.58
C MET A 212 0.99 7.76 16.24
N LEU A 213 -0.18 8.33 15.93
CA LEU A 213 -1.48 7.78 16.36
C LEU A 213 -1.65 6.34 15.84
N ILE A 214 -1.45 6.14 14.54
CA ILE A 214 -1.58 4.81 13.89
C ILE A 214 -0.67 3.79 14.55
N TRP A 215 0.58 4.13 14.83
CA TRP A 215 1.54 3.22 15.47
C TRP A 215 1.17 2.91 16.91
N ARG A 216 0.62 3.85 17.67
CA ARG A 216 0.14 3.61 19.05
C ARG A 216 -1.03 2.63 19.04
N VAL A 217 -2.00 2.83 18.17
CA VAL A 217 -3.13 1.91 18.03
C VAL A 217 -2.66 0.52 17.57
N GLY A 218 -1.76 0.47 16.57
CA GLY A 218 -1.15 -0.79 16.11
C GLY A 218 -0.35 -1.50 17.20
N ALA A 219 0.37 -0.76 18.06
CA ALA A 219 1.08 -1.33 19.20
C ALA A 219 0.12 -1.95 20.24
N ASN A 220 -1.03 -1.33 20.51
CA ASN A 220 -2.06 -1.93 21.38
C ASN A 220 -2.58 -3.24 20.79
N MET A 221 -2.82 -3.30 19.46
CA MET A 221 -3.15 -4.56 18.80
C MET A 221 -2.08 -5.63 18.99
N ALA A 222 -0.80 -5.27 18.82
CA ALA A 222 0.31 -6.20 18.98
C ALA A 222 0.45 -6.71 20.42
N ILE A 223 0.20 -5.88 21.42
CA ILE A 223 0.23 -6.24 22.85
C ILE A 223 -0.86 -7.26 23.20
N ASP A 224 -2.04 -7.16 22.59
CA ASP A 224 -3.15 -8.09 22.85
C ASP A 224 -2.85 -9.51 22.37
N LYS A 225 -2.06 -9.68 21.31
CA LYS A 225 -1.67 -11.00 20.78
C LYS A 225 -0.20 -11.04 20.37
N PRO A 226 0.74 -11.01 21.35
CA PRO A 226 2.15 -10.74 21.08
C PRO A 226 2.88 -11.90 20.39
N ILE A 227 2.47 -13.16 20.55
CA ILE A 227 3.22 -14.33 20.08
C ILE A 227 2.83 -14.72 18.65
N LEU A 228 1.54 -14.94 18.39
CA LEU A 228 1.00 -15.42 17.11
C LEU A 228 0.34 -14.32 16.27
N GLY A 229 0.15 -13.14 16.83
CA GLY A 229 -0.58 -12.05 16.21
C GLY A 229 -2.09 -12.32 16.06
N HIS A 230 -2.74 -11.45 15.30
CA HIS A 230 -4.19 -11.51 15.04
C HIS A 230 -4.57 -12.30 13.78
N GLY A 231 -3.59 -12.78 13.03
CA GLY A 231 -3.76 -13.44 11.73
C GLY A 231 -3.69 -12.50 10.53
N ILE A 232 -3.59 -13.09 9.35
CA ILE A 232 -3.48 -12.38 8.07
C ILE A 232 -4.70 -11.48 7.84
N GLY A 233 -4.46 -10.24 7.38
CA GLY A 233 -5.51 -9.26 7.06
C GLY A 233 -6.20 -8.68 8.30
N SER A 234 -5.66 -8.91 9.50
CA SER A 234 -6.26 -8.43 10.75
C SER A 234 -6.25 -6.91 10.89
N VAL A 235 -5.33 -6.21 10.23
CA VAL A 235 -5.29 -4.74 10.24
C VAL A 235 -6.58 -4.18 9.64
N SER A 236 -6.92 -4.53 8.41
CA SER A 236 -8.17 -4.10 7.77
C SER A 236 -9.42 -4.53 8.53
N LYS A 237 -9.36 -5.69 9.22
CA LYS A 237 -10.50 -6.29 9.90
C LYS A 237 -10.77 -5.71 11.27
N LYS A 238 -9.78 -5.10 11.94
CA LYS A 238 -9.89 -4.76 13.36
C LYS A 238 -9.34 -3.38 13.73
N TYR A 239 -8.46 -2.81 12.93
CA TYR A 239 -7.73 -1.59 13.30
C TYR A 239 -8.67 -0.46 13.70
N MET A 240 -9.75 -0.21 12.95
CA MET A 240 -10.68 0.89 13.24
C MET A 240 -11.45 0.67 14.55
N ASP A 241 -11.73 -0.56 14.96
CA ASP A 241 -12.31 -0.86 16.27
C ASP A 241 -11.34 -0.53 17.41
N TYR A 242 -10.04 -0.85 17.23
CA TYR A 242 -8.99 -0.47 18.19
C TYR A 242 -8.78 1.04 18.24
N GLN A 243 -8.84 1.73 17.09
CA GLN A 243 -8.76 3.19 17.04
C GLN A 243 -9.92 3.83 17.81
N ALA A 244 -11.16 3.36 17.59
CA ALA A 244 -12.32 3.84 18.32
C ALA A 244 -12.19 3.66 19.84
N THR A 245 -11.73 2.48 20.28
CA THR A 245 -11.50 2.19 21.71
C THR A 245 -10.38 3.06 22.29
N PHE A 246 -9.29 3.24 21.55
CA PHE A 246 -8.16 4.08 21.96
C PHE A 246 -8.58 5.55 22.14
N LEU A 247 -9.31 6.10 21.18
CA LEU A 247 -9.74 7.50 21.21
C LEU A 247 -10.79 7.77 22.32
N ASN A 248 -11.69 6.83 22.57
CA ASN A 248 -12.63 6.93 23.70
C ASN A 248 -11.93 6.97 25.05
N ASN A 249 -10.83 6.23 25.21
CA ASN A 249 -10.09 6.16 26.46
C ASN A 249 -9.06 7.28 26.62
N ALA A 250 -8.62 7.87 25.51
CA ALA A 250 -7.65 8.95 25.50
C ALA A 250 -8.35 10.30 25.75
N LYS A 251 -8.18 10.87 26.94
CA LYS A 251 -8.66 12.23 27.27
C LYS A 251 -7.97 13.37 26.51
N ASN A 252 -7.40 13.09 25.34
CA ASN A 252 -6.52 14.02 24.63
C ASN A 252 -7.14 14.41 23.28
N ASP A 253 -7.77 15.57 23.20
CA ASP A 253 -8.45 16.10 22.00
C ASP A 253 -7.54 16.23 20.76
N GLY A 254 -6.22 16.35 20.95
CA GLY A 254 -5.25 16.42 19.84
C GLY A 254 -5.27 15.20 18.92
N TRP A 255 -5.53 14.01 19.44
CA TRP A 255 -5.62 12.78 18.64
C TRP A 255 -6.90 12.68 17.81
N ASN A 256 -8.00 13.24 18.32
CA ASN A 256 -9.29 13.23 17.65
C ASN A 256 -9.24 13.93 16.30
N ASN A 257 -8.48 15.03 16.19
CA ASN A 257 -8.30 15.76 14.94
C ASN A 257 -7.41 15.04 13.92
N LEU A 258 -6.54 14.12 14.38
CA LEU A 258 -5.62 13.36 13.53
C LEU A 258 -6.22 12.05 13.03
N ALA A 259 -7.25 11.55 13.69
CA ALA A 259 -7.91 10.30 13.35
C ALA A 259 -8.48 10.34 11.92
N ASP A 260 -8.29 9.26 11.17
CA ASP A 260 -8.84 9.09 9.83
C ASP A 260 -9.16 7.61 9.59
N ASN A 261 -9.87 7.33 8.49
CA ASN A 261 -10.20 5.97 8.06
C ASN A 261 -8.96 5.25 7.53
N THR A 262 -8.24 4.58 8.44
CA THR A 262 -6.90 4.05 8.21
C THR A 262 -6.94 2.63 7.65
N LYS A 263 -6.24 2.38 6.54
CA LYS A 263 -6.15 1.07 5.87
C LYS A 263 -4.80 0.37 6.04
N HIS A 264 -3.75 1.11 6.37
CA HIS A 264 -2.37 0.63 6.51
C HIS A 264 -1.72 1.20 7.77
N LEU A 265 -0.82 0.44 8.40
CA LEU A 265 -0.09 0.91 9.58
C LEU A 265 1.09 1.83 9.24
N PHE A 266 1.42 2.03 7.95
CA PHE A 266 2.60 2.79 7.49
C PHE A 266 3.92 2.34 8.13
N ASN A 267 3.99 1.08 8.55
CA ASN A 267 5.15 0.41 9.10
C ASN A 267 4.97 -1.10 8.93
N GLU A 268 5.71 -1.69 8.01
CA GLU A 268 5.60 -3.13 7.68
C GLU A 268 6.00 -4.03 8.85
N TYR A 269 6.95 -3.60 9.69
CA TYR A 269 7.38 -4.38 10.85
C TYR A 269 6.29 -4.44 11.90
N LEU A 270 5.61 -3.32 12.13
CA LEU A 270 4.45 -3.29 13.02
C LEU A 270 3.30 -4.12 12.43
N GLU A 271 3.11 -4.08 11.12
CA GLU A 271 2.11 -4.89 10.44
C GLU A 271 2.39 -6.38 10.57
N VAL A 272 3.65 -6.80 10.39
CA VAL A 272 4.10 -8.19 10.65
C VAL A 272 3.88 -8.57 12.11
N LEU A 273 4.21 -7.67 13.06
CA LEU A 273 4.00 -7.93 14.49
C LEU A 273 2.51 -8.08 14.83
N VAL A 274 1.64 -7.25 14.28
CA VAL A 274 0.18 -7.33 14.48
C VAL A 274 -0.41 -8.60 13.86
N GLN A 275 0.02 -8.97 12.65
CA GLN A 275 -0.56 -10.11 11.93
C GLN A 275 0.02 -11.46 12.39
N TYR A 276 1.33 -11.54 12.65
CA TYR A 276 2.05 -12.81 12.90
C TYR A 276 2.75 -12.86 14.27
N GLY A 277 2.67 -11.79 15.05
CA GLY A 277 3.30 -11.71 16.37
C GLY A 277 4.82 -11.75 16.33
N ALA A 278 5.42 -12.09 17.47
CA ALA A 278 6.86 -12.24 17.62
C ALA A 278 7.45 -13.32 16.69
N LEU A 279 6.69 -14.37 16.37
CA LEU A 279 7.14 -15.41 15.43
C LEU A 279 7.35 -14.85 14.04
N GLY A 280 6.48 -13.96 13.56
CA GLY A 280 6.64 -13.28 12.27
C GLY A 280 7.90 -12.42 12.23
N ILE A 281 8.17 -11.68 13.31
CA ILE A 281 9.37 -10.83 13.43
C ILE A 281 10.64 -11.70 13.49
N LEU A 282 10.63 -12.80 14.26
CA LEU A 282 11.77 -13.73 14.32
C LEU A 282 12.05 -14.35 12.93
N PHE A 283 11.02 -14.75 12.21
CA PHE A 283 11.16 -15.26 10.84
C PHE A 283 11.74 -14.21 9.90
N LEU A 284 11.27 -12.96 9.96
CA LEU A 284 11.83 -11.87 9.16
C LEU A 284 13.30 -11.62 9.46
N PHE A 285 13.69 -11.59 10.75
CA PHE A 285 15.10 -11.45 11.13
C PHE A 285 15.94 -12.64 10.68
N ALA A 286 15.44 -13.86 10.73
CA ALA A 286 16.13 -15.03 10.21
C ALA A 286 16.38 -14.91 8.69
N CYS A 287 15.39 -14.47 7.92
CA CYS A 287 15.55 -14.20 6.48
C CYS A 287 16.63 -13.14 6.21
N LEU A 288 16.58 -12.01 6.90
CA LEU A 288 17.58 -10.95 6.76
C LEU A 288 18.99 -11.41 7.18
N TYR A 289 19.09 -12.22 8.22
CA TYR A 289 20.35 -12.82 8.67
C TYR A 289 20.94 -13.77 7.61
N LEU A 290 20.11 -14.63 7.00
CA LEU A 290 20.52 -15.52 5.91
C LEU A 290 21.00 -14.74 4.69
N ILE A 291 20.30 -13.66 4.30
CA ILE A 291 20.74 -12.77 3.23
C ILE A 291 22.10 -12.14 3.58
N GLY A 292 22.26 -11.66 4.83
CA GLY A 292 23.50 -11.05 5.29
C GLY A 292 24.71 -12.02 5.30
N ILE A 293 24.49 -13.27 5.69
CA ILE A 293 25.56 -14.32 5.61
C ILE A 293 25.89 -14.64 4.17
N SER A 294 24.86 -14.81 3.30
CA SER A 294 25.07 -15.10 1.90
C SER A 294 25.84 -13.97 1.21
N TYR A 295 25.47 -12.72 1.48
CA TYR A 295 26.19 -11.56 0.92
C TYR A 295 27.69 -11.52 1.31
N LYS A 296 28.09 -12.02 2.49
CA LYS A 296 29.52 -12.09 2.88
C LYS A 296 30.34 -13.01 1.97
N ARG A 297 29.70 -13.91 1.24
CA ARG A 297 30.33 -14.84 0.29
C ARG A 297 30.32 -14.32 -1.15
N CYS A 298 29.56 -13.22 -1.40
CA CYS A 298 29.46 -12.62 -2.72
C CYS A 298 30.74 -11.90 -3.14
N SER A 299 31.06 -12.01 -4.40
CA SER A 299 32.22 -11.39 -5.05
C SER A 299 31.84 -10.39 -6.14
N ASP A 300 30.65 -10.51 -6.73
CA ASP A 300 30.19 -9.64 -7.83
C ASP A 300 29.68 -8.29 -7.31
N GLU A 301 29.96 -7.22 -8.05
CA GLU A 301 29.47 -5.88 -7.77
C GLU A 301 27.92 -5.78 -7.88
N ILE A 302 27.27 -6.63 -8.67
CA ILE A 302 25.79 -6.65 -8.76
C ILE A 302 25.18 -7.05 -7.43
N SER A 303 25.73 -8.01 -6.70
CA SER A 303 25.29 -8.38 -5.36
C SER A 303 25.34 -7.20 -4.37
N LYS A 304 26.25 -6.26 -4.59
CA LYS A 304 26.35 -5.03 -3.83
C LYS A 304 25.19 -4.07 -4.16
N TYR A 305 24.74 -3.99 -5.41
CA TYR A 305 23.58 -3.20 -5.80
C TYR A 305 22.28 -3.83 -5.29
N ALA A 306 22.17 -5.14 -5.35
CA ALA A 306 21.06 -5.89 -4.77
C ALA A 306 20.94 -5.64 -3.25
N LEU A 307 22.05 -5.71 -2.50
CA LEU A 307 22.00 -5.39 -1.07
C LEU A 307 21.66 -3.92 -0.80
N ALA A 308 22.12 -2.98 -1.63
CA ALA A 308 21.73 -1.57 -1.51
C ALA A 308 20.24 -1.37 -1.74
N SER A 309 19.63 -2.08 -2.70
CA SER A 309 18.19 -2.14 -2.94
C SER A 309 17.44 -2.69 -1.72
N ILE A 310 17.87 -3.83 -1.17
CA ILE A 310 17.30 -4.41 0.06
C ILE A 310 17.37 -3.42 1.23
N LEU A 311 18.49 -2.71 1.41
CA LEU A 311 18.61 -1.69 2.46
C LEU A 311 17.63 -0.54 2.25
N ALA A 312 17.41 -0.11 0.99
CA ALA A 312 16.37 0.88 0.69
C ALA A 312 14.97 0.36 1.06
N ILE A 313 14.65 -0.89 0.73
CA ILE A 313 13.37 -1.53 1.08
C ILE A 313 13.21 -1.59 2.60
N ILE A 314 14.23 -2.03 3.33
CA ILE A 314 14.23 -2.10 4.81
C ILE A 314 13.91 -0.72 5.41
N VAL A 315 14.60 0.32 4.98
CA VAL A 315 14.38 1.68 5.50
C VAL A 315 13.01 2.22 5.11
N PHE A 316 12.58 2.00 3.88
CA PHE A 316 11.28 2.45 3.39
C PHE A 316 10.13 1.81 4.18
N SER A 317 10.27 0.54 4.53
CA SER A 317 9.29 -0.27 5.28
C SER A 317 9.05 0.22 6.73
N PHE A 318 9.96 1.02 7.31
CA PHE A 318 9.73 1.65 8.62
C PHE A 318 8.67 2.75 8.59
N PHE A 319 8.46 3.39 7.44
CA PHE A 319 7.63 4.59 7.36
C PHE A 319 6.55 4.53 6.27
N SER A 320 6.39 3.39 5.61
CA SER A 320 5.43 3.21 4.53
C SER A 320 5.03 1.73 4.36
N TYR A 321 4.28 1.41 3.30
CA TYR A 321 3.75 0.08 2.98
C TYR A 321 4.17 -0.38 1.56
N PRO A 322 5.48 -0.55 1.29
CA PRO A 322 5.97 -0.87 -0.06
C PRO A 322 5.49 -2.23 -0.58
N PHE A 323 5.19 -3.19 0.29
CA PHE A 323 4.71 -4.52 -0.11
C PHE A 323 3.28 -4.54 -0.64
N SER A 324 2.56 -3.43 -0.60
CA SER A 324 1.28 -3.25 -1.31
C SER A 324 1.46 -3.13 -2.83
N TYR A 325 2.69 -2.88 -3.32
CA TYR A 325 2.97 -2.74 -4.75
C TYR A 325 3.66 -3.99 -5.32
N PRO A 326 3.16 -4.58 -6.42
CA PRO A 326 3.76 -5.79 -7.01
C PRO A 326 5.20 -5.58 -7.50
N PHE A 327 5.56 -4.37 -7.91
CA PHE A 327 6.91 -4.03 -8.33
C PHE A 327 7.96 -4.25 -7.21
N THR A 328 7.61 -3.95 -5.96
CA THR A 328 8.48 -4.22 -4.80
C THR A 328 8.80 -5.70 -4.67
N TRP A 329 7.81 -6.57 -4.88
CA TRP A 329 8.02 -8.03 -4.83
C TRP A 329 8.91 -8.53 -5.96
N ILE A 330 8.78 -7.95 -7.16
CA ILE A 330 9.66 -8.28 -8.29
C ILE A 330 11.11 -7.92 -7.97
N ILE A 331 11.36 -6.73 -7.42
CA ILE A 331 12.71 -6.29 -7.06
C ILE A 331 13.29 -7.15 -5.93
N ILE A 332 12.56 -7.39 -4.83
CA ILE A 332 13.12 -8.16 -3.71
C ILE A 332 13.43 -9.60 -4.09
N VAL A 333 12.60 -10.20 -4.96
CA VAL A 333 12.90 -11.54 -5.50
C VAL A 333 14.17 -11.51 -6.37
N LEU A 334 14.33 -10.50 -7.22
CA LEU A 334 15.56 -10.32 -8.00
C LEU A 334 16.77 -10.13 -7.09
N ASP A 335 16.68 -9.25 -6.08
CA ASP A 335 17.75 -8.98 -5.13
C ASP A 335 18.22 -10.26 -4.42
N ILE A 336 17.28 -11.07 -3.94
CA ILE A 336 17.56 -12.35 -3.29
C ILE A 336 18.20 -13.33 -4.28
N LEU A 337 17.66 -13.45 -5.49
CA LEU A 337 18.19 -14.35 -6.52
C LEU A 337 19.62 -13.98 -6.91
N VAL A 338 19.92 -12.69 -7.08
CA VAL A 338 21.27 -12.19 -7.39
C VAL A 338 22.26 -12.58 -6.28
N ILE A 339 21.91 -12.29 -5.02
CA ILE A 339 22.78 -12.60 -3.87
C ILE A 339 22.96 -14.12 -3.72
N MET A 340 21.90 -14.92 -3.87
CA MET A 340 21.97 -16.38 -3.75
C MET A 340 22.74 -17.03 -4.90
N ALA A 341 22.59 -16.51 -6.13
CA ALA A 341 23.31 -17.00 -7.29
C ALA A 341 24.83 -16.76 -7.17
N ASP A 342 25.24 -15.56 -6.71
CA ASP A 342 26.65 -15.25 -6.48
C ASP A 342 27.24 -16.03 -5.29
N ALA A 343 26.51 -16.11 -4.16
CA ALA A 343 27.01 -16.76 -2.94
C ALA A 343 27.04 -18.29 -2.99
N HIS A 344 26.10 -18.90 -3.71
CA HIS A 344 25.80 -20.33 -3.67
C HIS A 344 25.60 -20.96 -5.06
N GLY A 345 26.12 -20.32 -6.12
CA GLY A 345 25.89 -20.70 -7.51
C GLY A 345 26.16 -22.17 -7.82
N ASP A 346 27.28 -22.74 -7.33
CA ASP A 346 27.61 -24.13 -7.52
C ASP A 346 26.61 -25.09 -6.86
N CYS A 347 26.19 -24.78 -5.64
CA CYS A 347 25.19 -25.57 -4.91
C CYS A 347 23.83 -25.52 -5.60
N LEU A 348 23.39 -24.34 -6.02
CA LEU A 348 22.16 -24.14 -6.76
C LEU A 348 22.17 -24.86 -8.11
N ALA A 349 23.29 -24.77 -8.84
CA ALA A 349 23.48 -25.48 -10.09
C ALA A 349 23.39 -27.00 -9.91
N TYR A 350 24.04 -27.53 -8.86
CA TYR A 350 23.96 -28.94 -8.49
C TYR A 350 22.52 -29.38 -8.17
N LEU A 351 21.81 -28.63 -7.33
CA LEU A 351 20.43 -28.94 -6.98
C LEU A 351 19.48 -28.89 -8.18
N ILE A 352 19.63 -27.87 -9.02
CA ILE A 352 18.83 -27.74 -10.25
C ILE A 352 19.15 -28.90 -11.20
N LYS A 353 20.43 -29.27 -11.38
CA LYS A 353 20.85 -30.37 -12.24
C LYS A 353 20.28 -31.70 -11.75
N THR A 354 20.40 -31.99 -10.45
CA THR A 354 19.96 -33.24 -9.82
C THR A 354 18.44 -33.42 -9.85
N HIS A 355 17.70 -32.35 -9.52
CA HIS A 355 16.24 -32.41 -9.37
C HIS A 355 15.48 -31.74 -10.51
N ARG A 356 16.14 -31.50 -11.65
CA ARG A 356 15.62 -30.69 -12.77
C ARG A 356 14.20 -31.03 -13.20
N LYS A 357 13.89 -32.33 -13.40
CA LYS A 357 12.53 -32.74 -13.82
C LYS A 357 11.48 -32.47 -12.76
N VAL A 358 11.81 -32.70 -11.50
CA VAL A 358 10.90 -32.44 -10.37
C VAL A 358 10.63 -30.95 -10.24
N ILE A 359 11.70 -30.13 -10.28
CA ILE A 359 11.58 -28.66 -10.23
C ILE A 359 10.76 -28.15 -11.41
N SER A 360 11.03 -28.67 -12.63
CA SER A 360 10.27 -28.30 -13.82
C SER A 360 8.78 -28.60 -13.67
N VAL A 361 8.40 -29.81 -13.26
CA VAL A 361 7.00 -30.18 -13.07
C VAL A 361 6.35 -29.35 -11.96
N ALA A 362 7.02 -29.19 -10.82
CA ALA A 362 6.49 -28.39 -9.72
C ALA A 362 6.26 -26.93 -10.15
N LEU A 363 7.23 -26.33 -10.84
CA LEU A 363 7.12 -24.96 -11.35
C LEU A 363 5.99 -24.83 -12.38
N LEU A 364 5.84 -25.81 -13.27
CA LEU A 364 4.74 -25.83 -14.25
C LEU A 364 3.38 -25.88 -13.56
N VAL A 365 3.20 -26.78 -12.60
CA VAL A 365 1.93 -26.92 -11.85
C VAL A 365 1.59 -25.63 -11.13
N VAL A 366 2.54 -25.06 -10.37
CA VAL A 366 2.34 -23.80 -9.66
C VAL A 366 1.99 -22.67 -10.64
N SER A 367 2.70 -22.56 -11.76
CA SER A 367 2.46 -21.53 -12.77
C SER A 367 1.07 -21.68 -13.42
N LEU A 368 0.65 -22.90 -13.76
CA LEU A 368 -0.68 -23.13 -14.32
C LEU A 368 -1.79 -22.82 -13.33
N LEU A 369 -1.65 -23.21 -12.05
CA LEU A 369 -2.61 -22.89 -10.99
C LEU A 369 -2.71 -21.37 -10.77
N THR A 370 -1.57 -20.69 -10.75
CA THR A 370 -1.51 -19.22 -10.63
C THR A 370 -2.17 -18.55 -11.84
N THR A 371 -1.87 -19.01 -13.05
CA THR A 371 -2.51 -18.51 -14.29
C THR A 371 -4.03 -18.67 -14.24
N TYR A 372 -4.51 -19.87 -13.89
CA TYR A 372 -5.95 -20.14 -13.76
C TYR A 372 -6.60 -19.20 -12.73
N HIS A 373 -5.99 -19.05 -11.54
CA HIS A 373 -6.48 -18.17 -10.48
C HIS A 373 -6.59 -16.72 -10.96
N TYR A 374 -5.54 -16.18 -11.56
CA TYR A 374 -5.53 -14.76 -11.96
C TYR A 374 -6.35 -14.48 -13.23
N ILE A 375 -6.50 -15.43 -14.14
CA ILE A 375 -7.49 -15.32 -15.25
C ILE A 375 -8.92 -15.33 -14.70
N SER A 376 -9.21 -16.20 -13.75
CA SER A 376 -10.52 -16.23 -13.08
C SER A 376 -10.78 -14.89 -12.36
N LYS A 377 -9.81 -14.41 -11.58
CA LYS A 377 -9.90 -13.11 -10.91
C LYS A 377 -10.13 -11.97 -11.91
N LEU A 378 -9.38 -11.94 -13.01
CA LEU A 378 -9.54 -10.96 -14.09
C LEU A 378 -10.99 -10.93 -14.62
N ARG A 379 -11.56 -12.09 -14.90
CA ARG A 379 -12.95 -12.20 -15.41
C ARG A 379 -13.95 -11.64 -14.40
N HIS A 380 -13.80 -11.99 -13.13
CA HIS A 380 -14.70 -11.55 -12.07
C HIS A 380 -14.58 -10.03 -11.81
N GLU A 381 -13.35 -9.48 -11.77
CA GLU A 381 -13.12 -8.04 -11.61
C GLU A 381 -13.72 -7.23 -12.78
N VAL A 382 -13.58 -7.71 -14.02
CA VAL A 382 -14.20 -7.08 -15.20
C VAL A 382 -15.73 -7.16 -15.11
N ALA A 383 -16.28 -8.29 -14.66
CA ALA A 383 -17.72 -8.44 -14.48
C ALA A 383 -18.25 -7.48 -13.42
N TRP A 384 -17.59 -7.39 -12.27
CA TRP A 384 -17.95 -6.43 -11.22
C TRP A 384 -17.85 -4.98 -11.71
N GLY A 385 -16.74 -4.60 -12.35
CA GLY A 385 -16.58 -3.25 -12.88
C GLY A 385 -17.65 -2.85 -13.91
N LYS A 386 -18.09 -3.80 -14.75
CA LYS A 386 -19.22 -3.57 -15.66
C LYS A 386 -20.53 -3.28 -14.92
N VAL A 387 -20.84 -4.06 -13.89
CA VAL A 387 -22.06 -3.86 -13.08
C VAL A 387 -21.97 -2.56 -12.30
N ALA A 388 -20.85 -2.27 -11.67
CA ALA A 388 -20.63 -1.06 -10.87
C ALA A 388 -20.71 0.23 -11.70
N ASN A 389 -20.23 0.22 -12.95
CA ASN A 389 -20.17 1.41 -13.81
C ASN A 389 -21.39 1.56 -14.75
N ASN A 390 -22.30 0.58 -14.80
CA ASN A 390 -23.44 0.64 -15.69
C ASN A 390 -24.68 1.25 -15.00
N HIS A 391 -24.76 2.57 -15.01
CA HIS A 391 -25.86 3.32 -14.39
C HIS A 391 -27.18 3.32 -15.21
N SER A 392 -27.19 2.74 -16.41
CA SER A 392 -28.36 2.73 -17.29
C SER A 392 -29.31 1.53 -17.06
N VAL A 393 -28.91 0.56 -16.23
CA VAL A 393 -29.68 -0.65 -15.96
C VAL A 393 -30.63 -0.43 -14.78
N ASN A 394 -31.85 -0.99 -14.89
CA ASN A 394 -32.84 -0.99 -13.79
C ASN A 394 -32.24 -1.60 -12.51
N GLY A 395 -32.53 -0.98 -11.35
CA GLY A 395 -31.99 -1.38 -10.05
C GLY A 395 -32.22 -2.85 -9.69
N VAL A 396 -33.38 -3.40 -10.03
CA VAL A 396 -33.70 -4.81 -9.78
C VAL A 396 -32.73 -5.75 -10.52
N VAL A 397 -32.46 -5.49 -11.80
CA VAL A 397 -31.53 -6.27 -12.61
C VAL A 397 -30.11 -6.13 -12.07
N ARG A 398 -29.71 -4.93 -11.70
CA ARG A 398 -28.38 -4.65 -11.15
C ARG A 398 -28.15 -5.38 -9.82
N LEU A 399 -29.10 -5.38 -8.91
CA LEU A 399 -28.99 -6.10 -7.64
C LEU A 399 -28.93 -7.62 -7.83
N GLU A 400 -29.61 -8.17 -8.83
CA GLU A 400 -29.52 -9.60 -9.16
C GLU A 400 -28.13 -9.95 -9.71
N GLU A 401 -27.53 -9.08 -10.55
CA GLU A 401 -26.14 -9.25 -11.02
C GLU A 401 -25.15 -9.22 -9.85
N TYR A 402 -25.31 -8.30 -8.89
CA TYR A 402 -24.51 -8.30 -7.66
C TYR A 402 -24.67 -9.60 -6.85
N LYS A 403 -25.88 -10.12 -6.75
CA LYS A 403 -26.18 -11.36 -6.03
C LYS A 403 -25.47 -12.56 -6.66
N GLU A 404 -25.42 -12.63 -7.99
CA GLU A 404 -24.65 -13.67 -8.69
C GLU A 404 -23.14 -13.52 -8.48
N LEU A 405 -22.61 -12.32 -8.62
CA LEU A 405 -21.18 -12.03 -8.39
C LEU A 405 -20.75 -12.27 -6.95
N ARG A 406 -21.65 -12.15 -5.97
CA ARG A 406 -21.35 -12.44 -4.56
C ARG A 406 -20.83 -13.86 -4.35
N LYS A 407 -21.18 -14.84 -5.21
CA LYS A 407 -20.64 -16.20 -5.14
C LYS A 407 -19.12 -16.22 -5.25
N CYS A 408 -18.55 -15.31 -6.05
CA CYS A 408 -17.11 -15.18 -6.28
C CYS A 408 -16.43 -14.23 -5.30
N PHE A 409 -17.15 -13.19 -4.81
CA PHE A 409 -16.62 -12.13 -3.95
C PHE A 409 -17.13 -12.19 -2.51
N ASN A 410 -17.56 -13.34 -2.04
CA ASN A 410 -18.24 -13.53 -0.77
C ASN A 410 -17.48 -13.09 0.50
N ALA A 411 -16.16 -12.94 0.40
CA ALA A 411 -15.26 -12.47 1.46
C ALA A 411 -14.47 -11.21 1.06
N ASN A 412 -14.80 -10.59 -0.07
CA ASN A 412 -14.18 -9.34 -0.50
C ASN A 412 -14.92 -8.15 0.12
N PRO A 413 -14.33 -7.39 1.06
CA PRO A 413 -15.03 -6.32 1.75
C PRO A 413 -15.42 -5.17 0.82
N TYR A 414 -14.59 -4.83 -0.17
CA TYR A 414 -14.88 -3.73 -1.09
C TYR A 414 -16.08 -4.05 -2.00
N PHE A 415 -16.18 -5.31 -2.45
CA PHE A 415 -17.35 -5.77 -3.19
C PHE A 415 -18.60 -5.75 -2.31
N LEU A 416 -18.51 -6.27 -1.08
CA LEU A 416 -19.64 -6.34 -0.18
C LEU A 416 -20.14 -4.95 0.21
N TYR A 417 -19.22 -4.00 0.46
CA TYR A 417 -19.57 -2.61 0.73
C TYR A 417 -20.27 -1.96 -0.48
N ASN A 418 -19.70 -2.13 -1.68
CA ASN A 418 -20.31 -1.58 -2.90
C ASN A 418 -21.71 -2.19 -3.15
N TYR A 419 -21.90 -3.50 -2.92
CA TYR A 419 -23.19 -4.15 -3.03
C TYR A 419 -24.20 -3.62 -1.98
N ALA A 420 -23.77 -3.40 -0.75
CA ALA A 420 -24.61 -2.83 0.30
C ALA A 420 -25.04 -1.39 -0.04
N MET A 421 -24.10 -0.56 -0.55
CA MET A 421 -24.40 0.79 -1.02
C MET A 421 -25.41 0.81 -2.16
N GLU A 422 -25.25 -0.09 -3.14
CA GLU A 422 -26.24 -0.21 -4.23
C GLU A 422 -27.62 -0.62 -3.70
N ALA A 423 -27.67 -1.59 -2.80
CA ALA A 423 -28.93 -2.00 -2.16
C ALA A 423 -29.59 -0.82 -1.42
N TYR A 424 -28.81 -0.04 -0.71
CA TYR A 424 -29.26 1.18 -0.02
C TYR A 424 -29.83 2.21 -1.02
N CYS A 425 -29.08 2.52 -2.09
CA CYS A 425 -29.50 3.49 -3.11
C CYS A 425 -30.82 3.11 -3.82
N TYR A 426 -31.11 1.82 -3.91
CA TYR A 426 -32.38 1.33 -4.50
C TYR A 426 -33.50 1.10 -3.46
N GLY A 427 -33.32 1.50 -2.20
CA GLY A 427 -34.31 1.36 -1.13
C GLY A 427 -34.48 -0.05 -0.59
N GLU A 428 -33.58 -0.98 -0.96
CA GLU A 428 -33.56 -2.36 -0.45
C GLU A 428 -32.84 -2.42 0.92
N ASN A 429 -33.38 -1.67 1.89
CA ASN A 429 -32.74 -1.44 3.19
C ASN A 429 -32.46 -2.73 3.98
N LYS A 430 -33.36 -3.75 3.89
CA LYS A 430 -33.14 -5.04 4.54
C LYS A 430 -31.99 -5.81 3.91
N LEU A 431 -31.84 -5.75 2.58
CA LEU A 431 -30.73 -6.36 1.86
C LEU A 431 -29.42 -5.63 2.19
N CYS A 432 -29.45 -4.29 2.21
CA CYS A 432 -28.31 -3.47 2.65
C CYS A 432 -27.81 -3.93 4.01
N ALA A 433 -28.68 -3.99 5.04
CA ALA A 433 -28.32 -4.45 6.37
C ALA A 433 -27.64 -5.83 6.37
N GLN A 434 -28.22 -6.81 5.66
CA GLN A 434 -27.66 -8.16 5.58
C GLN A 434 -26.27 -8.21 4.96
N ILE A 435 -26.06 -7.47 3.86
CA ILE A 435 -24.77 -7.46 3.16
C ILE A 435 -23.73 -6.67 3.93
N ALA A 436 -24.10 -5.51 4.51
CA ALA A 436 -23.21 -4.68 5.31
C ALA A 436 -22.76 -5.40 6.60
N GLU A 437 -23.66 -6.11 7.30
CA GLU A 437 -23.30 -6.93 8.47
C GLU A 437 -22.36 -8.09 8.09
N ARG A 438 -22.52 -8.65 6.89
CA ARG A 438 -21.56 -9.62 6.38
C ARG A 438 -20.20 -8.97 6.09
N CYS A 439 -20.17 -7.77 5.51
CA CYS A 439 -18.96 -7.00 5.23
C CYS A 439 -18.15 -6.76 6.50
N ARG A 440 -18.79 -6.41 7.61
CA ARG A 440 -18.17 -6.18 8.94
C ARG A 440 -17.33 -7.37 9.44
N ARG A 441 -17.62 -8.59 9.02
CA ARG A 441 -16.80 -9.76 9.39
C ARG A 441 -15.40 -9.72 8.79
N TYR A 442 -15.22 -8.93 7.72
CA TYR A 442 -13.98 -8.83 6.96
C TYR A 442 -13.33 -7.44 7.04
N TRP A 443 -14.09 -6.44 7.47
CA TRP A 443 -13.64 -5.05 7.41
C TRP A 443 -14.23 -4.22 8.57
N ALA A 444 -13.35 -3.58 9.34
CA ALA A 444 -13.72 -2.53 10.26
C ALA A 444 -13.43 -1.19 9.56
N ASP A 445 -14.47 -0.42 9.29
CA ASP A 445 -14.37 0.77 8.45
C ASP A 445 -15.40 1.81 8.86
N TYR A 446 -14.99 3.09 8.83
CA TYR A 446 -15.83 4.22 9.18
C TYR A 446 -17.06 4.34 8.28
N ASP A 447 -16.85 4.27 6.95
CA ASP A 447 -17.93 4.47 5.97
C ASP A 447 -18.94 3.32 6.02
N LEU A 448 -18.47 2.10 6.33
CA LEU A 448 -19.35 0.95 6.52
C LEU A 448 -20.24 1.09 7.75
N GLU A 449 -19.68 1.50 8.90
CA GLU A 449 -20.48 1.71 10.12
C GLU A 449 -21.46 2.88 9.94
N LEU A 450 -21.06 3.93 9.23
CA LEU A 450 -21.93 5.05 8.87
C LEU A 450 -23.10 4.60 7.99
N LEU A 451 -22.81 3.83 6.91
CA LEU A 451 -23.85 3.27 6.02
C LEU A 451 -24.87 2.44 6.81
N ILE A 452 -24.40 1.57 7.71
CA ILE A 452 -25.28 0.73 8.52
C ILE A 452 -26.16 1.60 9.43
N GLY A 453 -25.57 2.60 10.07
CA GLY A 453 -26.29 3.51 10.94
C GLY A 453 -27.39 4.30 10.21
N VAL A 454 -27.08 4.83 9.03
CA VAL A 454 -28.05 5.54 8.19
C VAL A 454 -29.14 4.58 7.68
N ASN A 455 -28.77 3.39 7.26
CA ASN A 455 -29.74 2.39 6.80
C ASN A 455 -30.72 1.95 7.91
N TYR A 456 -30.27 1.81 9.16
CA TYR A 456 -31.17 1.52 10.28
C TYR A 456 -32.03 2.73 10.66
N LEU A 457 -31.57 3.97 10.43
CA LEU A 457 -32.38 5.16 10.58
C LEU A 457 -33.58 5.12 9.61
N ASP A 458 -33.34 4.77 8.34
CA ASP A 458 -34.40 4.64 7.32
C ASP A 458 -35.36 3.46 7.59
N LEU A 459 -34.88 2.43 8.29
CA LEU A 459 -35.69 1.31 8.77
C LEU A 459 -36.48 1.66 10.05
N GLN A 460 -36.30 2.86 10.60
CA GLN A 460 -36.88 3.33 11.88
C GLN A 460 -36.42 2.50 13.10
N GLU A 461 -35.31 1.80 12.98
CA GLU A 461 -34.65 1.05 14.06
C GLU A 461 -33.64 1.96 14.77
N TYR A 462 -34.15 2.99 15.43
CA TYR A 462 -33.35 4.13 15.93
C TYR A 462 -32.29 3.76 16.95
N ASP A 463 -32.53 2.77 17.80
CA ASP A 463 -31.54 2.32 18.79
C ASP A 463 -30.32 1.65 18.12
N LEU A 464 -30.56 0.83 17.09
CA LEU A 464 -29.51 0.26 16.27
C LEU A 464 -28.77 1.35 15.48
N ALA A 465 -29.51 2.27 14.87
CA ALA A 465 -28.91 3.41 14.17
C ALA A 465 -27.94 4.18 15.09
N GLN A 466 -28.37 4.50 16.32
CA GLN A 466 -27.50 5.18 17.29
C GLN A 466 -26.24 4.39 17.63
N GLN A 467 -26.33 3.06 17.81
CA GLN A 467 -25.16 2.22 18.10
C GLN A 467 -24.11 2.30 16.99
N TYR A 468 -24.51 2.17 15.73
CA TYR A 468 -23.59 2.20 14.59
C TYR A 468 -23.05 3.61 14.33
N LEU A 469 -23.88 4.64 14.46
CA LEU A 469 -23.46 6.03 14.31
C LEU A 469 -22.47 6.46 15.41
N VAL A 470 -22.68 6.03 16.66
CA VAL A 470 -21.71 6.24 17.75
C VAL A 470 -20.39 5.52 17.45
N LYS A 471 -20.46 4.29 16.94
CA LYS A 471 -19.26 3.54 16.57
C LYS A 471 -18.48 4.24 15.47
N SER A 472 -19.16 4.69 14.40
CA SER A 472 -18.56 5.47 13.32
C SER A 472 -17.95 6.78 13.86
N GLN A 473 -18.65 7.50 14.71
CA GLN A 473 -18.14 8.71 15.38
C GLN A 473 -16.85 8.44 16.17
N ASN A 474 -16.79 7.32 16.91
CA ASN A 474 -15.63 6.97 17.72
C ASN A 474 -14.44 6.53 16.86
N MET A 475 -14.68 5.96 15.66
CA MET A 475 -13.64 5.64 14.70
C MET A 475 -12.97 6.91 14.14
N CYS A 476 -13.76 7.91 13.76
CA CYS A 476 -13.28 9.17 13.18
C CYS A 476 -13.97 10.36 13.85
N PRO A 477 -13.54 10.76 15.08
CA PRO A 477 -14.20 11.80 15.85
C PRO A 477 -14.23 13.18 15.17
N ASN A 478 -13.35 13.45 14.21
CA ASN A 478 -13.27 14.69 13.46
C ASN A 478 -14.37 14.83 12.37
N ARG A 479 -15.03 13.74 11.98
CA ARG A 479 -16.11 13.75 10.98
C ARG A 479 -17.42 14.29 11.56
N PHE A 480 -18.26 14.90 10.71
CA PHE A 480 -19.50 15.56 11.09
C PHE A 480 -20.74 14.69 10.86
N GLU A 481 -20.70 13.84 9.84
CA GLU A 481 -21.83 13.04 9.35
C GLU A 481 -22.45 12.13 10.44
N PRO A 482 -21.67 11.41 11.27
CA PRO A 482 -22.28 10.57 12.30
C PRO A 482 -23.07 11.39 13.32
N LEU A 483 -22.57 12.57 13.74
CA LEU A 483 -23.29 13.45 14.65
C LEU A 483 -24.57 13.99 14.03
N TYR A 484 -24.52 14.38 12.76
CA TYR A 484 -25.68 14.87 12.01
C TYR A 484 -26.80 13.82 11.95
N TYR A 485 -26.49 12.58 11.53
CA TYR A 485 -27.50 11.51 11.48
C TYR A 485 -28.02 11.12 12.88
N ARG A 486 -27.21 11.25 13.92
CA ARG A 486 -27.67 11.07 15.31
C ARG A 486 -28.67 12.13 15.74
N VAL A 487 -28.48 13.39 15.32
CA VAL A 487 -29.49 14.46 15.55
C VAL A 487 -30.81 14.09 14.86
N LEU A 488 -30.72 13.62 13.58
CA LEU A 488 -31.93 13.19 12.87
C LEU A 488 -32.64 12.02 13.59
N ALA A 489 -31.89 11.02 14.03
CA ALA A 489 -32.43 9.88 14.76
C ALA A 489 -33.13 10.29 16.07
N TYR A 490 -32.60 11.27 16.81
CA TYR A 490 -33.26 11.78 18.01
C TYR A 490 -34.49 12.64 17.70
N LYS A 491 -34.48 13.37 16.60
CA LYS A 491 -35.67 14.12 16.14
C LYS A 491 -36.83 13.16 15.82
N GLU A 492 -36.58 12.10 15.11
CA GLU A 492 -37.60 11.09 14.76
C GLU A 492 -38.12 10.32 15.98
N GLN A 493 -37.35 10.24 17.07
CA GLN A 493 -37.76 9.68 18.36
C GLN A 493 -38.46 10.69 19.28
N ASP A 494 -38.69 11.92 18.84
CA ASP A 494 -39.22 13.02 19.63
C ASP A 494 -38.36 13.39 20.88
N ARG A 495 -37.06 13.00 20.85
CA ARG A 495 -36.06 13.27 21.91
C ARG A 495 -35.34 14.57 21.65
N MET A 496 -36.10 15.68 21.67
CA MET A 496 -35.64 17.01 21.26
C MET A 496 -34.47 17.54 22.09
N ASP A 497 -34.38 17.22 23.39
CA ASP A 497 -33.29 17.68 24.25
C ASP A 497 -31.96 17.11 23.80
N MET A 498 -31.90 15.81 23.48
CA MET A 498 -30.71 15.14 22.99
C MET A 498 -30.33 15.62 21.58
N ALA A 499 -31.34 15.91 20.74
CA ALA A 499 -31.09 16.45 19.40
C ALA A 499 -30.48 17.86 19.49
N LYS A 500 -30.98 18.74 20.38
CA LYS A 500 -30.44 20.09 20.61
C LYS A 500 -29.00 20.05 21.14
N GLU A 501 -28.73 19.19 22.13
CA GLU A 501 -27.38 19.03 22.69
C GLU A 501 -26.36 18.67 21.61
N LEU A 502 -26.67 17.68 20.76
CA LEU A 502 -25.80 17.29 19.66
C LEU A 502 -25.68 18.35 18.56
N ALA A 503 -26.76 19.07 18.25
CA ALA A 503 -26.73 20.18 17.28
C ALA A 503 -25.78 21.30 17.76
N ILE A 504 -25.81 21.65 19.05
CA ILE A 504 -24.87 22.61 19.66
C ILE A 504 -23.43 22.06 19.57
N ALA A 505 -23.22 20.76 19.84
CA ALA A 505 -21.90 20.12 19.71
C ALA A 505 -21.36 20.19 18.27
N ILE A 506 -22.23 20.01 17.25
CA ILE A 506 -21.86 20.16 15.83
C ILE A 506 -21.40 21.58 15.51
N LEU A 507 -22.14 22.61 16.01
CA LEU A 507 -21.80 24.00 15.76
C LEU A 507 -20.45 24.39 16.37
N ASN A 508 -20.16 23.90 17.57
CA ASN A 508 -18.93 24.19 18.32
C ASN A 508 -17.72 23.35 17.86
N LYS A 509 -17.97 22.30 17.06
CA LYS A 509 -16.90 21.39 16.61
C LYS A 509 -15.95 22.09 15.64
N GLN A 510 -14.64 21.91 15.90
CA GLN A 510 -13.57 22.43 15.05
C GLN A 510 -13.60 21.76 13.67
N VAL A 511 -13.52 22.58 12.62
CA VAL A 511 -13.45 22.11 11.23
C VAL A 511 -11.98 21.92 10.86
N LYS A 512 -11.59 20.68 10.53
CA LYS A 512 -10.21 20.34 10.08
C LYS A 512 -9.99 20.77 8.62
N ILE A 513 -10.92 20.42 7.76
CA ILE A 513 -10.90 20.73 6.32
C ILE A 513 -12.25 21.32 5.96
N PRO A 514 -12.33 22.61 5.59
CA PRO A 514 -13.58 23.22 5.18
C PRO A 514 -14.16 22.53 3.94
N SER A 515 -15.44 22.20 3.96
CA SER A 515 -16.18 21.68 2.82
C SER A 515 -17.58 22.26 2.78
N ARG A 516 -18.19 22.28 1.61
CA ARG A 516 -19.58 22.75 1.43
C ARG A 516 -20.57 21.91 2.25
N GLU A 517 -20.35 20.62 2.32
CA GLU A 517 -21.18 19.68 3.08
C GLU A 517 -21.18 20.01 4.59
N ILE A 518 -20.01 20.31 5.18
CA ILE A 518 -19.91 20.73 6.59
C ILE A 518 -20.66 22.04 6.83
N GLU A 519 -20.59 22.98 5.90
CA GLU A 519 -21.33 24.23 6.00
C GLU A 519 -22.84 24.00 5.90
N GLU A 520 -23.31 23.14 5.02
CA GLU A 520 -24.72 22.75 4.90
C GLU A 520 -25.19 22.09 6.19
N ILE A 521 -24.47 21.14 6.77
CA ILE A 521 -24.78 20.53 8.08
C ILE A 521 -24.88 21.61 9.19
N LYS A 522 -23.90 22.51 9.28
CA LYS A 522 -23.93 23.57 10.30
C LYS A 522 -25.09 24.54 10.10
N ASN A 523 -25.42 24.89 8.86
CA ASN A 523 -26.56 25.78 8.58
C ASN A 523 -27.90 25.12 8.94
N GLU A 524 -28.05 23.82 8.64
CA GLU A 524 -29.23 23.06 9.02
C GLU A 524 -29.39 22.99 10.56
N MET A 525 -28.30 22.77 11.29
CA MET A 525 -28.32 22.76 12.76
C MET A 525 -28.66 24.12 13.35
N ARG A 526 -28.19 25.24 12.76
CA ARG A 526 -28.63 26.60 13.16
C ARG A 526 -30.12 26.78 12.94
N GLY A 527 -30.64 26.42 11.77
CA GLY A 527 -32.07 26.48 11.47
C GLY A 527 -32.93 25.66 12.44
N PHE A 528 -32.48 24.43 12.74
CA PHE A 528 -33.14 23.55 13.71
C PHE A 528 -33.22 24.17 15.11
N LEU A 529 -32.14 24.75 15.61
CA LEU A 529 -32.13 25.39 16.94
C LEU A 529 -33.02 26.64 16.95
N HIS A 530 -32.95 27.50 15.93
CA HIS A 530 -33.81 28.69 15.85
C HIS A 530 -35.30 28.38 15.82
N GLN A 531 -35.74 27.38 15.08
CA GLN A 531 -37.14 26.96 15.00
C GLN A 531 -37.67 26.42 16.35
N ASN A 532 -36.81 25.74 17.11
CA ASN A 532 -37.19 25.13 18.37
C ASN A 532 -37.11 26.11 19.57
N ASP A 533 -36.28 27.14 19.48
CA ASP A 533 -36.26 28.22 20.48
C ASP A 533 -37.48 29.18 20.29
N ALA A 534 -37.89 29.44 19.05
CA ALA A 534 -39.13 30.20 18.76
C ALA A 534 -40.41 29.47 19.26
N LYS A 535 -40.46 28.12 19.15
CA LYS A 535 -41.56 27.32 19.71
C LYS A 535 -41.60 27.34 21.23
N TRP A 536 -40.46 27.44 21.91
CA TRP A 536 -40.39 27.54 23.37
C TRP A 536 -40.96 28.88 23.87
N LEU A 537 -40.73 29.98 23.16
CA LEU A 537 -41.28 31.30 23.47
C LEU A 537 -42.79 31.37 23.26
N THR A 538 -43.36 30.55 22.37
CA THR A 538 -44.81 30.48 22.14
C THR A 538 -45.55 29.52 23.07
N THR A 539 -44.85 28.64 23.80
CA THR A 539 -45.45 27.75 24.82
C THR A 539 -45.43 28.31 26.23
N ILE A 540 -44.75 29.45 26.46
CA ILE A 540 -44.70 30.17 27.75
C ILE A 540 -45.69 31.38 27.79
N ASN A 541 -46.29 31.75 26.66
CA ASN A 541 -47.40 32.70 26.59
C ASN A 541 -48.71 31.94 26.39
#